data_e6e5bc703408bab034099474d582f10e
#
_entry.id   e6e5bc703408bab034099474d582f10e
#
_cell.length_a   1.000
_cell.length_b   1.000
_cell.length_c   1.000
_cell.angle_alpha   90.00
_cell.angle_beta   90.00
_cell.angle_gamma   90.00
#
_symmetry.space_group_name_H-M   'P 1'
#
loop_
_entity.id
_entity.type
_entity.pdbx_description
1 polymer ?
#
loop_
_entity_poly.entity_id
_entity_poly.type
_entity_poly.pdbx_seq_one_letter_code
_entity_poly.pdbx_strand_id
1 'polypeptide(L)' 'MEKITKAKLERYFKVSKKAFLKAKKSKERVKVKGARKEILSMVENYLKDAEFFYKKGDYVNAFAALNYLHG' A
#
# COMPACT_ATOMS: atom_id res chain seq x y z
N MET A 1 -4.16 19.00 15.11
CA MET A 1 -3.70 17.71 14.58
C MET A 1 -4.89 16.91 14.06
N GLU A 2 -4.88 16.58 12.79
CA GLU A 2 -5.99 15.82 12.23
C GLU A 2 -5.98 14.39 12.75
N LYS A 3 -7.13 13.96 13.21
CA LYS A 3 -7.32 12.56 13.59
C LYS A 3 -7.43 11.70 12.34
N ILE A 4 -6.69 10.61 12.32
CA ILE A 4 -6.80 9.62 11.26
C ILE A 4 -8.10 8.85 11.49
N THR A 5 -9.09 9.08 10.63
CA THR A 5 -10.36 8.39 10.72
C THR A 5 -10.29 7.04 9.99
N LYS A 6 -11.13 6.11 10.43
CA LYS A 6 -11.26 4.81 9.78
C LYS A 6 -11.66 4.97 8.32
N ALA A 7 -12.58 5.88 8.01
CA ALA A 7 -13.04 6.13 6.65
C ALA A 7 -11.92 6.65 5.75
N LYS A 8 -11.10 7.56 6.25
CA LYS A 8 -9.96 8.09 5.53
C LYS A 8 -8.93 6.99 5.24
N LEU A 9 -8.67 6.16 6.24
CA LEU A 9 -7.74 5.05 6.12
C LEU A 9 -8.22 4.01 5.11
N GLU A 10 -9.49 3.66 5.13
CA GLU A 10 -10.08 2.74 4.16
C GLU A 10 -9.98 3.28 2.73
N ARG A 11 -10.17 4.58 2.56
CA ARG A 11 -10.01 5.22 1.26
C ARG A 11 -8.57 5.12 0.75
N TYR A 12 -7.60 5.34 1.63
CA TYR A 12 -6.19 5.18 1.29
C TYR A 12 -5.85 3.75 0.90
N PHE A 13 -6.38 2.78 1.63
CA PHE A 13 -6.22 1.36 1.28
C PHE A 13 -6.74 1.07 -0.12
N LYS A 14 -7.94 1.54 -0.41
CA LYS A 14 -8.59 1.32 -1.69
C LYS A 14 -7.77 1.86 -2.84
N VAL A 15 -7.28 3.09 -2.71
CA VAL A 15 -6.44 3.74 -3.72
C VAL A 15 -5.11 3.00 -3.88
N SER A 16 -4.48 2.65 -2.78
CA SER A 16 -3.19 1.96 -2.79
C SER A 16 -3.27 0.57 -3.41
N LYS A 17 -4.30 -0.20 -3.07
CA LYS A 17 -4.53 -1.53 -3.66
C LYS A 17 -4.82 -1.44 -5.15
N LYS A 18 -5.60 -0.47 -5.57
CA LYS A 18 -5.92 -0.27 -6.98
C LYS A 18 -4.67 0.10 -7.78
N ALA A 19 -3.85 0.99 -7.25
CA ALA A 19 -2.59 1.38 -7.88
C ALA A 19 -1.63 0.18 -7.97
N PHE A 20 -1.55 -0.62 -6.92
CA PHE A 20 -0.72 -1.82 -6.88
C PHE A 20 -1.15 -2.84 -7.93
N LEU A 21 -2.45 -3.10 -8.03
CA LEU A 21 -3.00 -4.03 -9.02
C LEU A 21 -2.74 -3.57 -10.44
N LYS A 22 -2.85 -2.27 -10.70
CA LYS A 22 -2.50 -1.70 -12.00
C LYS A 22 -1.02 -1.90 -12.33
N ALA A 23 -0.15 -1.63 -11.38
CA ALA A 23 1.29 -1.82 -11.56
C ALA A 23 1.63 -3.29 -11.81
N LYS A 24 0.96 -4.20 -11.11
CA LYS A 24 1.15 -5.64 -11.27
C LYS A 24 0.72 -6.12 -12.65
N LYS A 25 -0.41 -5.63 -13.15
CA LYS A 25 -0.89 -5.95 -14.51
C LYS A 25 0.05 -5.40 -15.57
N SER A 26 0.56 -4.20 -15.38
CA SER A 26 1.53 -3.59 -16.27
C SER A 26 2.81 -4.43 -16.35
N LYS A 27 3.22 -5.02 -15.23
CA LYS A 27 4.36 -5.93 -15.15
C LYS A 27 4.15 -7.19 -15.99
N GLU A 28 2.94 -7.74 -16.01
CA GLU A 28 2.61 -8.93 -16.80
C GLU A 28 2.65 -8.67 -18.30
N ARG A 29 2.37 -7.45 -18.72
CA ARG A 29 2.39 -7.06 -20.13
C ARG A 29 3.78 -6.77 -20.67
N VAL A 30 4.67 -6.27 -19.81
CA VAL A 30 6.02 -5.87 -20.18
C VAL A 30 6.99 -6.66 -19.32
N LYS A 31 8.01 -7.25 -19.95
CA LYS A 31 9.08 -7.91 -19.19
C LYS A 31 9.77 -6.88 -18.32
N VAL A 32 9.49 -6.92 -17.04
CA VAL A 32 10.05 -5.99 -16.07
C VAL A 32 11.31 -6.58 -15.47
N LYS A 33 12.40 -5.83 -15.52
CA LYS A 33 13.69 -6.23 -14.96
C LYS A 33 13.65 -6.23 -13.43
N GLY A 34 14.58 -6.98 -12.82
CA GLY A 34 14.61 -7.30 -11.40
C GLY A 34 14.33 -6.17 -10.41
N ALA A 35 14.89 -4.97 -10.65
CA ALA A 35 14.74 -3.83 -9.74
C ALA A 35 13.26 -3.43 -9.53
N ARG A 36 12.48 -3.44 -10.61
CA ARG A 36 11.07 -3.09 -10.54
C ARG A 36 10.25 -4.18 -9.86
N LYS A 37 10.67 -5.42 -10.02
CA LYS A 37 10.08 -6.56 -9.35
C LYS A 37 10.27 -6.45 -7.83
N GLU A 38 11.45 -6.04 -7.39
CA GLU A 38 11.74 -5.78 -5.98
C GLU A 38 10.89 -4.65 -5.40
N ILE A 39 10.69 -3.58 -6.16
CA ILE A 39 9.84 -2.47 -5.77
C ILE A 39 8.41 -2.94 -5.56
N LEU A 40 7.87 -3.75 -6.47
CA LEU A 40 6.53 -4.30 -6.33
C LEU A 40 6.39 -5.20 -5.11
N SER A 41 7.41 -6.02 -4.82
CA SER A 41 7.44 -6.85 -3.61
C SER A 41 7.44 -5.99 -2.36
N MET A 42 8.18 -4.91 -2.37
CA MET A 42 8.24 -3.96 -1.25
C MET A 42 6.89 -3.31 -1.01
N VAL A 43 6.23 -2.86 -2.08
CA VAL A 43 4.90 -2.27 -2.00
C VAL A 43 3.90 -3.27 -1.40
N GLU A 44 3.94 -4.52 -1.85
CA GLU A 44 3.09 -5.58 -1.33
C GLU A 44 3.30 -5.80 0.16
N ASN A 45 4.55 -5.81 0.61
CA ASN A 45 4.88 -5.95 2.02
C ASN A 45 4.34 -4.80 2.87
N TYR A 46 4.48 -3.56 2.38
CA TYR A 46 3.93 -2.40 3.07
C TYR A 46 2.40 -2.44 3.17
N LEU A 47 1.74 -2.92 2.12
CA LEU A 47 0.29 -3.10 2.14
C LEU A 47 -0.13 -4.14 3.18
N LYS A 48 0.59 -5.24 3.28
CA LYS A 48 0.36 -6.28 4.28
C LYS A 48 0.56 -5.74 5.69
N ASP A 49 1.61 -4.96 5.90
CA ASP A 49 1.88 -4.33 7.19
C ASP A 49 0.78 -3.35 7.56
N ALA A 50 0.34 -2.55 6.61
CA ALA A 50 -0.76 -1.61 6.83
C ALA A 50 -2.04 -2.34 7.23
N GLU A 51 -2.37 -3.43 6.56
CA GLU A 51 -3.53 -4.25 6.90
C GLU A 51 -3.42 -4.86 8.30
N PHE A 52 -2.23 -5.32 8.66
CA PHE A 52 -1.96 -5.87 9.98
C PHE A 52 -2.23 -4.84 11.07
N PHE A 53 -1.69 -3.64 10.92
CA PHE A 53 -1.93 -2.56 11.88
C PHE A 53 -3.41 -2.14 11.91
N TYR A 54 -4.04 -2.09 10.75
CA TYR A 54 -5.46 -1.75 10.65
C TYR A 54 -6.32 -2.72 11.44
N LYS A 55 -6.08 -4.01 11.29
CA LYS A 55 -6.84 -5.06 12.01
C LYS A 55 -6.64 -5.00 13.52
N LYS A 56 -5.48 -4.52 13.95
CA LYS A 56 -5.19 -4.31 15.36
C LYS A 56 -5.83 -3.04 15.93
N GLY A 57 -6.39 -2.20 15.08
CA GLY A 57 -6.90 -0.89 15.47
C GLY A 57 -5.82 0.16 15.58
N ASP A 58 -4.59 -0.14 15.15
CA ASP A 58 -3.47 0.80 15.15
C ASP A 58 -3.48 1.61 13.86
N TYR A 59 -4.36 2.58 13.80
CA TYR A 59 -4.58 3.38 12.60
C TYR A 59 -3.42 4.32 12.28
N VAL A 60 -2.69 4.75 13.29
CA VAL A 60 -1.53 5.62 13.09
C VAL A 60 -0.44 4.89 12.31
N ASN A 61 -0.09 3.68 12.74
CA ASN A 61 0.92 2.88 12.05
C ASN A 61 0.43 2.37 10.70
N ALA A 62 -0.85 2.04 10.58
CA ALA A 62 -1.44 1.67 9.30
C ALA A 62 -1.33 2.81 8.29
N PHE A 63 -1.67 4.02 8.72
CA PHE A 63 -1.56 5.21 7.88
C PHE A 63 -0.12 5.50 7.50
N ALA A 64 0.81 5.36 8.45
CA ALA A 64 2.23 5.58 8.20
C ALA A 64 2.76 4.61 7.14
N ALA A 65 2.38 3.34 7.20
CA ALA A 65 2.78 2.35 6.20
C ALA A 65 2.26 2.70 4.81
N LEU A 66 0.98 3.11 4.71
CA LEU A 66 0.39 3.54 3.44
C LEU A 66 1.03 4.82 2.90
N ASN A 67 1.31 5.76 3.79
CA ASN A 67 1.94 7.02 3.42
C ASN A 67 3.34 6.80 2.86
N TYR A 68 4.04 5.82 3.37
CA TYR A 68 5.35 5.44 2.88
C TYR A 68 5.28 4.97 1.42
N LEU A 69 4.18 4.33 1.03
CA LEU A 69 3.95 3.91 -0.35
C LEU A 69 3.71 5.09 -1.28
N HIS A 70 3.06 6.12 -0.79
CA HIS A 70 2.76 7.33 -1.57
C HIS A 70 3.94 8.31 -1.60
N GLY A 71 4.91 8.06 -0.75
CA GLY A 71 6.12 8.81 -0.51
C GLY A 71 6.68 9.60 -1.39
#